data_63cf7c086ab6105d23c0632d8d729ad9
#
_entry.id   63cf7c086ab6105d23c0632d8d729ad9
#
_cell.length_a   1.000
_cell.length_b   1.000
_cell.length_c   1.000
_cell.angle_alpha   90.00
_cell.angle_beta   90.00
_cell.angle_gamma   90.00
#
_symmetry.space_group_name_H-M   'P 1'
#
loop_
_entity.id
_entity.type
_entity.pdbx_description
1 polymer ?
#
loop_
_entity_poly.entity_id
_entity_poly.type
_entity_poly.pdbx_seq_one_letter_code
_entity_poly.pdbx_strand_id
1 'polypeptide(L)'
;YPNEIAICFNILRGYIKTWSIPLNVRTETRMNDDTLRSIILSSPKTKQIVDVVDYKPSSKILKVTFNPFGFVNKYHGEKYKGVSPDSRGQLDDSKQLILLRKVLADENIDMVQEGIKVDNYKALPDDPEQFNTYFIDSDTGNIKNENLLKRRILGLTSYYGDIEHLMPKYNKDEDFKVIELPMSDYMFGVYEAARIQERKVESSNKKKKKQQKDIYEETVGTYRIFSRAFCNFVFPRAIGRPLPKDGQDIETTVEEADEDVMDGTSIDERLANVDGQHTVDDLEQIRANIAKQTDETYETRIQDALKKLGENASTFLTKEALQLYSPKFLHILENLQDPELSGSHLIYTQFRTLEGIGILSMVLNHHGFARFKIKKDTNGVWKLDIPDEDKGKPMYALYTGTEDQEEKEIIRKIYNSEW
;
A
#
# COMPACT_ATOMS: atom_id res chain seq x y z
N TYR A 1 0.65 4.63 4.61
CA TYR A 1 0.22 6.00 4.90
C TYR A 1 -1.29 6.01 5.18
N PRO A 2 -1.72 6.58 6.33
CA PRO A 2 -3.12 6.52 6.72
C PRO A 2 -4.07 7.23 5.74
N ASN A 3 -3.60 8.24 5.03
CA ASN A 3 -4.38 8.97 4.02
C ASN A 3 -4.73 8.13 2.78
N GLU A 4 -3.98 7.10 2.45
CA GLU A 4 -4.27 6.19 1.33
C GLU A 4 -5.57 5.42 1.57
N ILE A 5 -5.85 5.06 2.83
CA ILE A 5 -7.13 4.48 3.23
C ILE A 5 -8.29 5.43 2.92
N ALA A 6 -8.08 6.74 3.05
CA ALA A 6 -9.11 7.73 2.74
C ALA A 6 -9.52 7.70 1.28
N ILE A 7 -8.58 7.49 0.35
CA ILE A 7 -8.87 7.37 -1.08
C ILE A 7 -9.80 6.17 -1.33
N CYS A 8 -9.45 5.00 -0.79
CA CYS A 8 -10.27 3.80 -0.92
C CYS A 8 -11.68 4.01 -0.35
N PHE A 9 -11.80 4.60 0.83
CA PHE A 9 -13.09 4.85 1.46
C PHE A 9 -13.90 5.91 0.72
N ASN A 10 -13.27 6.93 0.16
CA ASN A 10 -13.96 7.92 -0.67
C ASN A 10 -14.55 7.30 -1.95
N ILE A 11 -13.83 6.38 -2.59
CA ILE A 11 -14.32 5.63 -3.75
C ILE A 11 -15.52 4.76 -3.38
N LEU A 12 -15.41 4.00 -2.27
CA LEU A 12 -16.44 3.07 -1.84
C LEU A 12 -17.72 3.77 -1.34
N ARG A 13 -17.57 4.87 -0.60
CA ARG A 13 -18.70 5.59 -0.01
C ARG A 13 -19.33 6.58 -0.96
N GLY A 14 -18.56 7.15 -1.87
CA GLY A 14 -18.97 8.29 -2.68
C GLY A 14 -19.00 9.60 -1.86
N TYR A 15 -19.75 10.57 -2.38
CA TYR A 15 -19.87 11.87 -1.72
C TYR A 15 -20.88 11.86 -0.57
N ILE A 16 -20.59 12.65 0.46
CA ILE A 16 -21.51 12.94 1.55
C ILE A 16 -22.28 14.21 1.22
N LYS A 17 -23.59 14.07 1.14
CA LYS A 17 -24.51 15.21 0.97
C LYS A 17 -24.55 16.01 2.26
N THR A 18 -24.25 17.29 2.16
CA THR A 18 -24.39 18.27 3.25
C THR A 18 -25.43 19.28 2.87
N TRP A 19 -26.48 19.34 3.66
CA TRP A 19 -27.56 20.29 3.47
C TRP A 19 -27.20 21.59 4.20
N SER A 20 -27.14 22.69 3.48
CA SER A 20 -26.99 24.05 4.02
C SER A 20 -28.36 24.72 3.99
N ILE A 21 -28.95 24.89 5.15
CA ILE A 21 -30.36 25.30 5.31
C ILE A 21 -30.39 26.65 6.03
N PRO A 22 -30.84 27.72 5.37
CA PRO A 22 -31.11 28.98 6.05
C PRO A 22 -32.29 28.84 7.00
N LEU A 23 -32.14 29.35 8.23
CA LEU A 23 -33.17 29.30 9.25
C LEU A 23 -33.74 30.70 9.55
N ASN A 24 -35.04 30.75 9.74
CA ASN A 24 -35.74 31.92 10.33
C ASN A 24 -36.12 31.57 11.76
N VAL A 25 -35.38 32.12 12.72
CA VAL A 25 -35.56 31.87 14.16
C VAL A 25 -36.50 32.93 14.72
N ARG A 26 -37.66 32.53 15.21
CA ARG A 26 -38.70 33.40 15.79
C ARG A 26 -38.75 33.29 17.31
N THR A 27 -37.74 32.72 17.95
CA THR A 27 -37.68 32.56 19.40
C THR A 27 -36.97 33.74 20.05
N GLU A 28 -37.38 34.11 21.27
CA GLU A 28 -36.69 35.12 22.08
C GLU A 28 -35.34 34.67 22.62
N THR A 29 -35.10 33.36 22.63
CA THR A 29 -33.88 32.76 23.13
C THR A 29 -32.76 32.89 22.09
N ARG A 30 -31.59 33.32 22.53
CA ARG A 30 -30.39 33.39 21.66
C ARG A 30 -30.02 31.99 21.17
N MET A 31 -30.25 31.74 19.88
CA MET A 31 -29.91 30.45 19.25
C MET A 31 -28.44 30.35 19.02
N ASN A 32 -27.79 29.28 19.55
CA ASN A 32 -26.43 28.89 19.28
C ASN A 32 -26.38 27.46 18.74
N ASP A 33 -25.18 26.97 18.41
CA ASP A 33 -24.97 25.61 17.86
C ASP A 33 -25.46 24.52 18.83
N ASP A 34 -25.10 24.62 20.11
CA ASP A 34 -25.44 23.62 21.13
C ASP A 34 -26.99 23.56 21.36
N THR A 35 -27.62 24.72 21.40
CA THR A 35 -29.08 24.79 21.58
C THR A 35 -29.81 24.16 20.38
N LEU A 36 -29.41 24.51 19.16
CA LEU A 36 -30.01 23.95 17.95
C LEU A 36 -29.72 22.44 17.82
N ARG A 37 -28.53 22.03 18.16
CA ARG A 37 -28.19 20.61 18.21
C ARG A 37 -29.03 19.84 19.20
N SER A 38 -29.24 20.38 20.39
CA SER A 38 -30.11 19.79 21.42
C SER A 38 -31.57 19.67 20.94
N ILE A 39 -32.10 20.69 20.28
CA ILE A 39 -33.41 20.64 19.66
C ILE A 39 -33.54 19.54 18.61
N ILE A 40 -32.58 19.46 17.68
CA ILE A 40 -32.60 18.44 16.63
C ILE A 40 -32.49 17.04 17.23
N LEU A 41 -31.68 16.86 18.26
CA LEU A 41 -31.43 15.56 18.88
C LEU A 41 -32.45 15.21 19.99
N SER A 42 -33.35 16.10 20.36
CA SER A 42 -34.44 15.82 21.33
C SER A 42 -35.46 14.83 20.78
N SER A 43 -35.76 14.94 19.48
CA SER A 43 -36.68 14.01 18.84
C SER A 43 -36.01 12.65 18.58
N PRO A 44 -36.62 11.53 19.04
CA PRO A 44 -36.05 10.19 18.80
C PRO A 44 -35.83 9.87 17.32
N LYS A 45 -36.67 10.41 16.42
CA LYS A 45 -36.57 10.14 14.98
C LYS A 45 -35.40 10.85 14.34
N THR A 46 -35.21 12.15 14.62
CA THR A 46 -34.04 12.89 14.09
C THR A 46 -32.74 12.45 14.76
N LYS A 47 -32.76 12.14 16.06
CA LYS A 47 -31.62 11.61 16.81
C LYS A 47 -31.05 10.31 16.17
N GLN A 48 -31.92 9.49 15.58
CA GLN A 48 -31.51 8.25 14.93
C GLN A 48 -30.87 8.44 13.55
N ILE A 49 -31.23 9.48 12.80
CA ILE A 49 -30.82 9.63 11.41
C ILE A 49 -29.77 10.72 11.17
N VAL A 50 -29.67 11.71 12.06
CA VAL A 50 -28.74 12.83 11.89
C VAL A 50 -27.33 12.40 12.25
N ASP A 51 -26.39 12.68 11.36
CA ASP A 51 -24.97 12.41 11.55
C ASP A 51 -24.24 13.62 12.18
N VAL A 52 -24.23 14.75 11.48
CA VAL A 52 -23.57 15.98 11.95
C VAL A 52 -24.54 17.16 11.89
N VAL A 53 -24.47 17.99 12.91
CA VAL A 53 -25.16 19.29 13.00
C VAL A 53 -24.10 20.35 13.24
N ASP A 54 -24.10 21.41 12.45
CA ASP A 54 -23.24 22.59 12.60
C ASP A 54 -24.09 23.83 12.27
N TYR A 55 -24.29 24.70 13.23
CA TYR A 55 -25.07 25.92 13.06
C TYR A 55 -24.20 27.16 13.24
N LYS A 56 -24.23 28.02 12.25
CA LYS A 56 -23.56 29.33 12.30
C LYS A 56 -24.53 30.45 12.64
N PRO A 57 -24.58 30.97 13.89
CA PRO A 57 -25.50 32.03 14.30
C PRO A 57 -25.39 33.31 13.47
N SER A 58 -24.16 33.67 13.04
CA SER A 58 -23.89 34.89 12.28
C SER A 58 -24.57 34.89 10.91
N SER A 59 -24.62 33.76 10.23
CA SER A 59 -25.26 33.60 8.92
C SER A 59 -26.64 32.96 8.99
N LYS A 60 -27.06 32.51 10.17
CA LYS A 60 -28.29 31.72 10.40
C LYS A 60 -28.40 30.49 9.50
N ILE A 61 -27.27 29.86 9.15
CA ILE A 61 -27.23 28.68 8.30
C ILE A 61 -26.97 27.45 9.16
N LEU A 62 -27.90 26.47 9.07
CA LEU A 62 -27.72 25.12 9.58
C LEU A 62 -27.10 24.26 8.51
N LYS A 63 -25.96 23.63 8.82
CA LYS A 63 -25.40 22.54 8.03
C LYS A 63 -25.73 21.22 8.70
N VAL A 64 -26.30 20.29 7.95
CA VAL A 64 -26.69 18.98 8.45
C VAL A 64 -26.31 17.89 7.46
N THR A 65 -25.81 16.79 8.01
CA THR A 65 -25.60 15.54 7.27
C THR A 65 -26.42 14.43 7.94
N PHE A 66 -26.82 13.45 7.13
CA PHE A 66 -27.56 12.29 7.61
C PHE A 66 -26.71 11.03 7.51
N ASN A 67 -27.06 10.03 8.29
CA ASN A 67 -26.45 8.72 8.19
C ASN A 67 -26.68 8.12 6.79
N PRO A 68 -25.77 7.24 6.34
CA PRO A 68 -26.01 6.47 5.12
C PRO A 68 -27.33 5.71 5.20
N PHE A 69 -27.95 5.51 4.04
CA PHE A 69 -29.15 4.73 3.90
C PHE A 69 -29.02 3.35 4.58
N GLY A 70 -29.98 2.99 5.41
CA GLY A 70 -30.00 1.74 6.15
C GLY A 70 -29.22 1.74 7.46
N PHE A 71 -28.73 2.88 7.94
CA PHE A 71 -28.02 2.98 9.22
C PHE A 71 -28.66 4.01 10.16
N VAL A 72 -28.73 3.64 11.44
CA VAL A 72 -29.25 4.51 12.50
C VAL A 72 -28.28 4.63 13.67
N ASN A 73 -28.29 5.78 14.33
CA ASN A 73 -27.49 6.03 15.52
C ASN A 73 -27.95 5.15 16.69
N LYS A 74 -26.99 4.60 17.41
CA LYS A 74 -27.17 3.81 18.63
C LYS A 74 -26.76 4.61 19.85
N TYR A 75 -27.62 4.62 20.87
CA TYR A 75 -27.35 5.27 22.14
C TYR A 75 -27.52 4.28 23.30
N HIS A 76 -26.73 4.48 24.34
CA HIS A 76 -26.97 3.88 25.66
C HIS A 76 -27.21 5.01 26.66
N GLY A 77 -28.46 5.23 27.03
CA GLY A 77 -28.90 6.47 27.66
C GLY A 77 -28.64 7.67 26.72
N GLU A 78 -27.91 8.64 27.20
CA GLU A 78 -27.53 9.80 26.38
C GLU A 78 -26.20 9.61 25.60
N LYS A 79 -25.43 8.60 25.95
CA LYS A 79 -24.12 8.37 25.37
C LYS A 79 -24.23 7.70 24.00
N TYR A 80 -23.71 8.37 22.97
CA TYR A 80 -23.57 7.80 21.62
C TYR A 80 -22.66 6.58 21.60
N LYS A 81 -23.11 5.49 20.98
CA LYS A 81 -22.41 4.19 20.88
C LYS A 81 -22.10 3.76 19.45
N GLY A 82 -22.20 4.67 18.51
CA GLY A 82 -22.00 4.36 17.09
C GLY A 82 -23.32 4.21 16.36
N VAL A 83 -23.34 3.41 15.31
CA VAL A 83 -24.51 3.16 14.48
C VAL A 83 -24.76 1.67 14.33
N SER A 84 -25.99 1.32 13.95
CA SER A 84 -26.38 -0.04 13.61
C SER A 84 -27.17 -0.08 12.32
N PRO A 85 -27.16 -1.20 11.58
CA PRO A 85 -28.09 -1.39 10.47
C PRO A 85 -29.53 -1.33 10.97
N ASP A 86 -30.40 -0.67 10.20
CA ASP A 86 -31.84 -0.70 10.42
C ASP A 86 -32.55 -1.00 9.09
N SER A 87 -33.13 -2.17 9.02
CA SER A 87 -33.89 -2.62 7.85
C SER A 87 -35.28 -1.99 7.75
N ARG A 88 -35.80 -1.33 8.82
CA ARG A 88 -37.15 -0.84 8.93
C ARG A 88 -37.31 0.65 8.67
N GLY A 89 -36.26 1.42 8.76
CA GLY A 89 -36.30 2.90 8.81
C GLY A 89 -35.64 3.60 7.65
N GLN A 90 -35.72 3.03 6.45
CA GLN A 90 -35.07 3.62 5.28
C GLN A 90 -35.86 4.87 4.84
N LEU A 91 -35.33 6.03 5.22
CA LEU A 91 -35.87 7.32 4.82
C LEU A 91 -35.03 7.87 3.66
N ASP A 92 -35.70 8.23 2.58
CA ASP A 92 -35.11 9.02 1.52
C ASP A 92 -34.80 10.45 1.98
N ASP A 93 -33.98 11.15 1.23
CA ASP A 93 -33.56 12.53 1.52
C ASP A 93 -34.75 13.46 1.80
N SER A 94 -35.84 13.31 1.07
CA SER A 94 -37.06 14.15 1.21
C SER A 94 -37.74 13.92 2.55
N LYS A 95 -37.87 12.66 2.96
CA LYS A 95 -38.48 12.30 4.26
C LYS A 95 -37.59 12.72 5.43
N GLN A 96 -36.26 12.64 5.30
CA GLN A 96 -35.32 13.14 6.31
C GLN A 96 -35.47 14.63 6.53
N LEU A 97 -35.57 15.42 5.46
CA LEU A 97 -35.81 16.88 5.53
C LEU A 97 -37.19 17.23 6.11
N ILE A 98 -38.24 16.47 5.77
CA ILE A 98 -39.57 16.67 6.34
C ILE A 98 -39.56 16.45 7.85
N LEU A 99 -38.86 15.39 8.34
CA LEU A 99 -38.73 15.15 9.78
C LEU A 99 -37.97 16.29 10.47
N LEU A 100 -36.86 16.72 9.88
CA LEU A 100 -36.07 17.83 10.42
C LEU A 100 -36.89 19.10 10.49
N ARG A 101 -37.64 19.43 9.41
CA ARG A 101 -38.54 20.59 9.38
C ARG A 101 -39.57 20.55 10.49
N LYS A 102 -40.19 19.39 10.72
CA LYS A 102 -41.21 19.26 11.77
C LYS A 102 -40.61 19.56 13.14
N VAL A 103 -39.47 19.00 13.47
CA VAL A 103 -38.81 19.21 14.77
C VAL A 103 -38.40 20.67 14.96
N LEU A 104 -37.94 21.34 13.93
CA LEU A 104 -37.58 22.76 14.00
C LEU A 104 -38.84 23.67 14.13
N ALA A 105 -39.90 23.34 13.39
CA ALA A 105 -41.16 24.11 13.44
C ALA A 105 -41.82 24.01 14.81
N ASP A 106 -41.78 22.86 15.48
CA ASP A 106 -42.28 22.67 16.84
C ASP A 106 -41.63 23.64 17.86
N GLU A 107 -40.41 24.12 17.55
CA GLU A 107 -39.66 25.10 18.36
C GLU A 107 -39.67 26.53 17.75
N ASN A 108 -40.61 26.84 16.88
CA ASN A 108 -40.74 28.14 16.18
C ASN A 108 -39.52 28.51 15.32
N ILE A 109 -38.87 27.52 14.72
CA ILE A 109 -37.75 27.70 13.78
C ILE A 109 -38.17 27.22 12.40
N ASP A 110 -38.27 28.18 11.44
CA ASP A 110 -38.67 27.87 10.08
C ASP A 110 -37.43 27.61 9.18
N MET A 111 -37.50 26.57 8.37
CA MET A 111 -36.55 26.33 7.29
C MET A 111 -36.93 27.15 6.06
N VAL A 112 -36.05 28.03 5.62
CA VAL A 112 -36.26 28.85 4.40
C VAL A 112 -35.93 28.00 3.17
N GLN A 113 -36.99 27.62 2.43
CA GLN A 113 -36.86 26.68 1.30
C GLN A 113 -36.03 27.21 0.13
N GLU A 114 -36.26 28.48 -0.22
CA GLU A 114 -35.62 29.14 -1.37
C GLU A 114 -34.09 29.29 -1.26
N GLY A 115 -33.50 28.96 -0.10
CA GLY A 115 -32.08 29.06 0.15
C GLY A 115 -31.39 27.75 0.49
N ILE A 116 -32.11 26.62 0.41
CA ILE A 116 -31.49 25.31 0.71
C ILE A 116 -30.53 24.93 -0.41
N LYS A 117 -29.27 24.67 -0.02
CA LYS A 117 -28.21 24.20 -0.92
C LYS A 117 -27.75 22.82 -0.49
N VAL A 118 -27.35 22.02 -1.48
CA VAL A 118 -26.75 20.71 -1.25
C VAL A 118 -25.34 20.74 -1.81
N ASP A 119 -24.39 20.55 -0.92
CA ASP A 119 -22.99 20.42 -1.28
C ASP A 119 -22.54 18.97 -1.09
N ASN A 120 -21.72 18.47 -2.00
CA ASN A 120 -21.19 17.13 -1.94
C ASN A 120 -19.72 17.20 -1.52
N TYR A 121 -19.39 16.54 -0.42
CA TYR A 121 -18.02 16.50 0.11
C TYR A 121 -17.48 15.08 0.09
N LYS A 122 -16.16 14.94 -0.04
CA LYS A 122 -15.48 13.65 0.20
C LYS A 122 -15.74 13.19 1.62
N ALA A 123 -15.86 11.88 1.82
CA ALA A 123 -16.10 11.31 3.15
C ALA A 123 -14.92 11.59 4.09
N LEU A 124 -13.71 11.49 3.58
CA LEU A 124 -12.46 11.71 4.29
C LEU A 124 -11.54 12.62 3.47
N PRO A 125 -10.72 13.47 4.11
CA PRO A 125 -9.65 14.16 3.42
C PRO A 125 -8.62 13.14 2.93
N ASP A 126 -8.29 13.18 1.65
CA ASP A 126 -7.32 12.31 0.99
C ASP A 126 -5.94 12.98 0.81
N ASP A 127 -5.85 14.26 1.10
CA ASP A 127 -4.58 14.95 1.21
C ASP A 127 -3.87 14.58 2.53
N PRO A 128 -2.56 14.21 2.50
CA PRO A 128 -1.83 13.77 3.68
C PRO A 128 -1.82 14.80 4.83
N GLU A 129 -1.66 16.08 4.51
CA GLU A 129 -1.57 17.14 5.53
C GLU A 129 -2.93 17.36 6.20
N GLN A 130 -4.00 17.37 5.40
CA GLN A 130 -5.36 17.50 5.91
C GLN A 130 -5.78 16.27 6.71
N PHE A 131 -5.50 15.05 6.20
CA PHE A 131 -5.82 13.83 6.92
C PHE A 131 -5.14 13.78 8.29
N ASN A 132 -3.85 14.06 8.33
CA ASN A 132 -3.08 14.09 9.58
C ASN A 132 -3.60 15.19 10.52
N THR A 133 -3.90 16.38 10.01
CA THR A 133 -4.48 17.45 10.82
C THR A 133 -5.81 17.05 11.45
N TYR A 134 -6.65 16.29 10.76
CA TYR A 134 -7.97 15.91 11.27
C TYR A 134 -7.94 14.65 12.14
N PHE A 135 -7.11 13.67 11.82
CA PHE A 135 -7.24 12.33 12.38
C PHE A 135 -6.02 11.80 13.13
N ILE A 136 -4.87 12.43 12.99
CA ILE A 136 -3.64 11.98 13.66
C ILE A 136 -3.17 13.03 14.66
N ASP A 137 -2.94 12.60 15.88
CA ASP A 137 -2.29 13.40 16.89
C ASP A 137 -0.78 13.41 16.61
N SER A 138 -0.20 14.60 16.44
CA SER A 138 1.21 14.75 16.05
C SER A 138 2.19 14.31 17.13
N ASP A 139 1.77 14.36 18.38
CA ASP A 139 2.66 14.12 19.52
C ASP A 139 2.67 12.64 19.91
N THR A 140 1.51 12.00 19.82
CA THR A 140 1.34 10.60 20.24
C THR A 140 1.24 9.61 19.09
N GLY A 141 0.99 10.08 17.85
CA GLY A 141 0.69 9.25 16.70
C GLY A 141 -0.67 8.53 16.76
N ASN A 142 -1.46 8.79 17.80
CA ASN A 142 -2.76 8.17 18.00
C ASN A 142 -3.84 8.81 17.11
N ILE A 143 -4.95 8.08 16.93
CA ILE A 143 -6.11 8.59 16.18
C ILE A 143 -6.88 9.60 17.05
N LYS A 144 -7.05 10.80 16.57
CA LYS A 144 -8.00 11.80 17.10
C LYS A 144 -9.27 11.83 16.24
N ASN A 145 -10.36 12.41 16.77
CA ASN A 145 -11.67 12.43 16.11
C ASN A 145 -12.19 11.04 15.69
N GLU A 146 -11.86 10.01 16.47
CA GLU A 146 -12.17 8.60 16.22
C GLU A 146 -13.66 8.39 15.86
N ASN A 147 -14.57 9.05 16.56
CA ASN A 147 -16.01 8.93 16.28
C ASN A 147 -16.39 9.43 14.88
N LEU A 148 -15.76 10.50 14.41
CA LEU A 148 -15.98 11.01 13.06
C LEU A 148 -15.45 10.03 12.02
N LEU A 149 -14.22 9.50 12.22
CA LEU A 149 -13.64 8.50 11.34
C LEU A 149 -14.54 7.26 11.24
N LYS A 150 -14.96 6.71 12.39
CA LYS A 150 -15.86 5.55 12.45
C LYS A 150 -17.17 5.79 11.69
N ARG A 151 -17.76 6.97 11.81
CA ARG A 151 -18.98 7.32 11.05
C ARG A 151 -18.76 7.39 9.56
N ARG A 152 -17.56 7.86 9.14
CA ARG A 152 -17.25 8.02 7.71
C ARG A 152 -16.95 6.68 7.02
N ILE A 153 -16.40 5.70 7.74
CA ILE A 153 -16.09 4.36 7.21
C ILE A 153 -17.17 3.31 7.51
N LEU A 154 -18.28 3.74 8.05
CA LEU A 154 -19.36 2.84 8.45
C LEU A 154 -19.89 1.99 7.29
N GLY A 155 -19.96 0.67 7.50
CA GLY A 155 -20.42 -0.30 6.50
C GLY A 155 -19.41 -0.59 5.39
N LEU A 156 -18.24 0.04 5.41
CA LEU A 156 -17.19 -0.15 4.40
C LEU A 156 -16.07 -1.08 4.86
N THR A 157 -16.09 -1.46 6.13
CA THR A 157 -15.09 -2.35 6.72
C THR A 157 -15.77 -3.54 7.38
N SER A 158 -15.13 -4.69 7.27
CA SER A 158 -15.47 -5.88 8.05
C SER A 158 -14.27 -6.27 8.90
N TYR A 159 -14.53 -6.65 10.12
CA TYR A 159 -13.52 -7.15 11.04
C TYR A 159 -13.93 -8.52 11.54
N TYR A 160 -13.02 -9.48 11.39
CA TYR A 160 -13.16 -10.80 11.96
C TYR A 160 -12.24 -10.89 13.17
N GLY A 161 -12.80 -10.74 14.37
CA GLY A 161 -12.05 -10.56 15.63
C GLY A 161 -11.55 -11.82 16.29
N ASP A 162 -11.88 -13.00 15.77
CA ASP A 162 -11.61 -14.28 16.45
C ASP A 162 -10.42 -15.04 15.87
N ILE A 163 -9.51 -14.31 15.20
CA ILE A 163 -8.33 -14.93 14.56
C ILE A 163 -7.15 -15.03 15.52
N GLU A 164 -7.13 -14.29 16.62
CA GLU A 164 -5.97 -14.22 17.52
C GLU A 164 -5.55 -15.58 18.06
N HIS A 165 -6.49 -16.51 18.24
CA HIS A 165 -6.19 -17.87 18.68
C HIS A 165 -5.58 -18.75 17.59
N LEU A 166 -5.75 -18.39 16.30
CA LEU A 166 -5.18 -19.09 15.14
C LEU A 166 -3.81 -18.55 14.75
N MET A 167 -3.44 -17.36 15.22
CA MET A 167 -2.17 -16.74 14.88
C MET A 167 -1.06 -17.26 15.79
N PRO A 168 0.17 -17.41 15.26
CA PRO A 168 1.34 -17.67 16.10
C PRO A 168 1.47 -16.61 17.19
N LYS A 169 1.65 -17.06 18.42
CA LYS A 169 1.92 -16.15 19.54
C LYS A 169 3.41 -15.84 19.57
N TYR A 170 3.75 -14.59 19.73
CA TYR A 170 5.11 -14.13 19.93
C TYR A 170 5.14 -13.06 21.02
N ASN A 171 6.24 -12.98 21.73
CA ASN A 171 6.49 -11.90 22.68
C ASN A 171 7.17 -10.75 21.93
N LYS A 172 6.47 -9.62 21.82
CA LYS A 172 6.97 -8.45 21.05
C LYS A 172 8.33 -7.97 21.56
N ASP A 173 8.59 -8.06 22.85
CA ASP A 173 9.83 -7.54 23.45
C ASP A 173 11.02 -8.50 23.26
N GLU A 174 10.77 -9.79 23.12
CA GLU A 174 11.79 -10.84 22.99
C GLU A 174 11.97 -11.29 21.53
N ASP A 175 10.86 -11.51 20.83
CA ASP A 175 10.85 -12.14 19.49
C ASP A 175 10.92 -11.12 18.35
N PHE A 176 10.46 -9.86 18.58
CA PHE A 176 10.51 -8.82 17.57
C PHE A 176 11.79 -7.99 17.71
N LYS A 177 12.70 -8.16 16.75
CA LYS A 177 13.98 -7.43 16.74
C LYS A 177 14.07 -6.55 15.50
N VAL A 178 14.40 -5.28 15.69
CA VAL A 178 14.77 -4.36 14.62
C VAL A 178 16.29 -4.30 14.56
N ILE A 179 16.85 -4.78 13.47
CA ILE A 179 18.30 -4.76 13.24
C ILE A 179 18.62 -3.56 12.33
N GLU A 180 19.35 -2.60 12.88
CA GLU A 180 19.84 -1.45 12.14
C GLU A 180 21.20 -1.78 11.54
N LEU A 181 21.28 -1.80 10.21
CA LEU A 181 22.51 -2.09 9.48
C LEU A 181 23.02 -0.82 8.82
N PRO A 182 24.26 -0.39 9.10
CA PRO A 182 24.85 0.77 8.43
C PRO A 182 25.08 0.44 6.95
N MET A 183 24.80 1.40 6.09
CA MET A 183 25.20 1.32 4.69
C MET A 183 26.72 1.46 4.57
N SER A 184 27.32 0.80 3.58
CA SER A 184 28.68 1.12 3.19
C SER A 184 28.76 2.53 2.59
N ASP A 185 29.95 3.13 2.58
CA ASP A 185 30.16 4.46 1.96
C ASP A 185 29.76 4.46 0.47
N TYR A 186 30.03 3.36 -0.23
CA TYR A 186 29.64 3.20 -1.63
C TYR A 186 28.12 3.18 -1.78
N MET A 187 27.44 2.36 -0.99
CA MET A 187 25.99 2.22 -1.00
C MET A 187 25.31 3.54 -0.62
N PHE A 188 25.82 4.22 0.41
CA PHE A 188 25.31 5.51 0.86
C PHE A 188 25.43 6.58 -0.22
N GLY A 189 26.57 6.62 -0.93
CA GLY A 189 26.76 7.58 -2.03
C GLY A 189 25.74 7.41 -3.16
N VAL A 190 25.43 6.17 -3.55
CA VAL A 190 24.42 5.86 -4.58
C VAL A 190 23.01 6.19 -4.07
N TYR A 191 22.72 5.82 -2.82
CA TYR A 191 21.44 6.14 -2.16
C TYR A 191 21.21 7.64 -2.11
N GLU A 192 22.20 8.43 -1.68
CA GLU A 192 22.08 9.89 -1.55
C GLU A 192 21.86 10.55 -2.91
N ALA A 193 22.57 10.10 -3.96
CA ALA A 193 22.36 10.59 -5.32
C ALA A 193 20.91 10.38 -5.78
N ALA A 194 20.34 9.19 -5.55
CA ALA A 194 18.96 8.90 -5.85
C ALA A 194 17.99 9.78 -5.03
N ARG A 195 18.25 9.96 -3.74
CA ARG A 195 17.41 10.80 -2.87
C ARG A 195 17.38 12.27 -3.29
N ILE A 196 18.52 12.80 -3.75
CA ILE A 196 18.58 14.16 -4.26
C ILE A 196 17.68 14.31 -5.50
N GLN A 197 17.71 13.35 -6.39
CA GLN A 197 16.86 13.34 -7.60
C GLN A 197 15.38 13.22 -7.23
N GLU A 198 15.01 12.24 -6.43
CA GLU A 198 13.63 12.05 -5.96
C GLU A 198 13.09 13.30 -5.24
N ARG A 199 13.88 13.97 -4.40
CA ARG A 199 13.47 15.22 -3.75
C ARG A 199 13.23 16.36 -4.75
N LYS A 200 14.00 16.43 -5.84
CA LYS A 200 13.76 17.41 -6.90
C LYS A 200 12.42 17.17 -7.59
N VAL A 201 12.10 15.92 -7.91
CA VAL A 201 10.81 15.54 -8.50
C VAL A 201 9.66 15.79 -7.51
N GLU A 202 9.78 15.37 -6.26
CA GLU A 202 8.80 15.65 -5.20
C GLU A 202 8.51 17.16 -5.07
N SER A 203 9.55 18.00 -5.17
CA SER A 203 9.44 19.45 -5.07
C SER A 203 8.76 20.07 -6.30
N SER A 204 9.05 19.56 -7.48
CA SER A 204 8.45 20.00 -8.76
C SER A 204 6.96 19.66 -8.80
N ASN A 205 6.61 18.44 -8.38
CA ASN A 205 5.22 17.98 -8.29
C ASN A 205 4.41 18.76 -7.26
N LYS A 206 5.00 19.13 -6.11
CA LYS A 206 4.35 20.04 -5.14
C LYS A 206 4.05 21.42 -5.72
N LYS A 207 4.91 21.95 -6.60
CA LYS A 207 4.69 23.24 -7.27
C LYS A 207 3.59 23.13 -8.34
N LYS A 208 3.57 22.06 -9.13
CA LYS A 208 2.51 21.78 -10.14
C LYS A 208 1.15 21.65 -9.47
N LYS A 209 1.01 20.89 -8.36
CA LYS A 209 -0.23 20.73 -7.58
C LYS A 209 -0.81 22.06 -7.04
N LYS A 210 0.02 23.06 -6.74
CA LYS A 210 -0.46 24.39 -6.31
C LYS A 210 -1.07 25.20 -7.44
N GLN A 211 -0.76 24.90 -8.69
CA GLN A 211 -1.24 25.64 -9.88
C GLN A 211 -2.42 24.98 -10.59
N GLN A 212 -2.67 23.68 -10.39
CA GLN A 212 -3.76 22.94 -11.03
C GLN A 212 -4.88 22.64 -10.02
N LYS A 213 -6.09 23.09 -10.37
CA LYS A 213 -7.33 22.86 -9.60
C LYS A 213 -8.01 21.53 -9.93
N ASP A 214 -7.46 20.69 -10.82
CA ASP A 214 -8.06 19.43 -11.22
C ASP A 214 -7.73 18.30 -10.25
N ILE A 215 -8.80 17.71 -9.72
CA ILE A 215 -8.81 16.75 -8.61
C ILE A 215 -8.33 15.35 -9.03
N TYR A 216 -8.15 15.09 -10.34
CA TYR A 216 -7.93 13.76 -10.89
C TYR A 216 -6.62 13.54 -11.67
N GLU A 217 -5.75 14.52 -11.81
CA GLU A 217 -4.38 14.24 -12.23
C GLU A 217 -3.56 13.77 -11.02
N GLU A 218 -3.59 12.47 -10.81
CA GLU A 218 -2.61 11.78 -9.99
C GLU A 218 -1.24 11.95 -10.66
N THR A 219 -0.45 12.85 -10.14
CA THR A 219 0.99 12.71 -10.28
C THR A 219 1.34 11.41 -9.56
N VAL A 220 1.69 10.39 -10.34
CA VAL A 220 2.25 9.14 -9.85
C VAL A 220 3.36 9.52 -8.89
N GLY A 221 3.10 9.33 -7.62
CA GLY A 221 4.10 9.61 -6.60
C GLY A 221 5.17 8.54 -6.79
N THR A 222 6.31 8.93 -7.33
CA THR A 222 7.51 8.10 -7.35
C THR A 222 7.88 7.78 -5.91
N TYR A 223 7.26 6.77 -5.36
CA TYR A 223 7.26 6.42 -3.95
C TYR A 223 8.65 6.06 -3.41
N ARG A 224 9.67 6.89 -3.77
CA ARG A 224 11.07 6.69 -3.40
C ARG A 224 11.57 5.31 -3.80
N ILE A 225 11.21 4.85 -5.00
CA ILE A 225 11.46 3.50 -5.46
C ILE A 225 12.96 3.21 -5.49
N PHE A 226 13.74 4.09 -6.11
CA PHE A 226 15.18 3.89 -6.23
C PHE A 226 15.91 3.96 -4.90
N SER A 227 15.64 4.96 -4.06
CA SER A 227 16.29 5.03 -2.75
C SER A 227 15.92 3.84 -1.86
N ARG A 228 14.70 3.32 -1.96
CA ARG A 228 14.29 2.11 -1.24
C ARG A 228 14.93 0.85 -1.80
N ALA A 229 15.03 0.72 -3.13
CA ALA A 229 15.73 -0.38 -3.79
C ALA A 229 17.20 -0.41 -3.38
N PHE A 230 17.86 0.74 -3.39
CA PHE A 230 19.25 0.87 -2.99
C PHE A 230 19.51 0.63 -1.49
N CYS A 231 18.49 0.61 -0.66
CA CYS A 231 18.59 0.10 0.71
C CYS A 231 18.71 -1.43 0.78
N ASN A 232 18.44 -2.16 -0.30
CA ASN A 232 18.60 -3.59 -0.36
C ASN A 232 19.91 -4.00 -1.02
N PHE A 233 20.18 -3.51 -2.23
CA PHE A 233 21.36 -3.84 -3.00
C PHE A 233 21.76 -2.68 -3.91
N VAL A 234 23.06 -2.49 -4.12
CA VAL A 234 23.61 -1.53 -5.07
C VAL A 234 24.53 -2.23 -6.06
N PHE A 235 24.28 -2.03 -7.35
CA PHE A 235 25.10 -2.66 -8.40
C PHE A 235 26.54 -2.18 -8.38
N PRO A 236 27.51 -3.09 -8.62
CA PRO A 236 28.91 -2.73 -8.84
C PRO A 236 29.05 -1.75 -10.03
N ARG A 237 29.97 -0.80 -9.93
CA ARG A 237 30.22 0.17 -11.03
C ARG A 237 30.57 -0.49 -12.37
N ALA A 238 31.21 -1.66 -12.33
CA ALA A 238 31.58 -2.41 -13.52
C ALA A 238 30.40 -2.96 -14.32
N ILE A 239 29.26 -3.17 -13.64
CA ILE A 239 28.03 -3.67 -14.24
C ILE A 239 27.06 -2.51 -14.49
N GLY A 240 26.89 -1.66 -13.48
CA GLY A 240 25.91 -0.57 -13.48
C GLY A 240 24.47 -1.09 -13.30
N ARG A 241 23.61 -0.27 -12.72
CA ARG A 241 22.19 -0.56 -12.66
C ARG A 241 21.56 -0.25 -14.02
N PRO A 242 20.78 -1.15 -14.62
CA PRO A 242 20.03 -0.82 -15.81
C PRO A 242 18.99 0.27 -15.48
N LEU A 243 18.93 1.27 -16.33
CA LEU A 243 17.91 2.33 -16.24
C LEU A 243 17.07 2.29 -17.51
N PRO A 244 15.80 2.65 -17.49
CA PRO A 244 14.98 2.72 -18.69
C PRO A 244 15.61 3.61 -19.73
N LYS A 245 15.49 4.48 -20.38
CA LYS A 245 16.24 5.20 -21.44
C LYS A 245 17.16 6.29 -20.88
N ASP A 246 18.33 6.44 -21.46
CA ASP A 246 19.17 7.61 -21.27
C ASP A 246 18.46 8.86 -21.82
N GLY A 247 18.10 9.81 -20.95
CA GLY A 247 17.56 11.11 -21.31
C GLY A 247 16.04 11.27 -21.28
N GLN A 248 15.26 10.28 -20.83
CA GLN A 248 13.87 10.48 -20.46
C GLN A 248 13.75 11.08 -19.06
N ASP A 249 12.70 11.90 -18.87
CA ASP A 249 12.41 12.48 -17.56
C ASP A 249 12.27 11.39 -16.50
N ILE A 250 12.74 11.67 -15.30
CA ILE A 250 12.70 10.75 -14.15
C ILE A 250 11.28 10.23 -13.89
N GLU A 251 10.24 10.96 -14.26
CA GLU A 251 8.83 10.56 -14.17
C GLU A 251 8.55 9.27 -14.96
N THR A 252 8.97 9.17 -16.21
CA THR A 252 8.79 7.96 -17.05
C THR A 252 9.65 6.79 -16.60
N THR A 253 10.84 7.09 -16.09
CA THR A 253 11.76 6.08 -15.53
C THR A 253 11.19 5.40 -14.29
N VAL A 254 10.34 6.09 -13.56
CA VAL A 254 9.72 5.59 -12.34
C VAL A 254 8.47 4.77 -12.63
N GLU A 255 7.67 5.18 -13.61
CA GLU A 255 6.52 4.37 -14.06
C GLU A 255 6.97 3.00 -14.56
N GLU A 256 8.04 2.96 -15.38
CA GLU A 256 8.62 1.71 -15.87
C GLU A 256 9.26 0.88 -14.74
N ALA A 257 9.82 1.51 -13.71
CA ALA A 257 10.38 0.81 -12.54
C ALA A 257 9.28 0.30 -11.59
N ASP A 258 8.11 0.94 -11.53
CA ASP A 258 6.93 0.46 -10.82
C ASP A 258 6.31 -0.74 -11.55
N GLU A 259 6.30 -0.73 -12.88
CA GLU A 259 5.89 -1.87 -13.69
C GLU A 259 6.78 -3.09 -13.44
N ASP A 260 8.10 -2.91 -13.27
CA ASP A 260 9.03 -3.97 -12.90
C ASP A 260 8.72 -4.63 -11.54
N VAL A 261 8.20 -3.87 -10.58
CA VAL A 261 7.74 -4.40 -9.30
C VAL A 261 6.43 -5.16 -9.44
N MET A 262 5.61 -4.78 -10.41
CA MET A 262 4.25 -5.30 -10.67
C MET A 262 4.19 -6.29 -11.83
N ASP A 263 5.24 -6.39 -12.66
CA ASP A 263 5.23 -7.24 -13.84
C ASP A 263 5.00 -8.71 -13.50
N GLY A 264 4.05 -9.32 -14.24
CA GLY A 264 3.69 -10.72 -14.13
C GLY A 264 4.72 -11.70 -14.68
N THR A 265 5.87 -11.25 -15.18
CA THR A 265 6.91 -12.13 -15.75
C THR A 265 7.55 -13.00 -14.66
N SER A 266 7.63 -14.29 -14.90
CA SER A 266 8.21 -15.24 -13.95
C SER A 266 9.68 -14.92 -13.66
N ILE A 267 10.06 -14.90 -12.37
CA ILE A 267 11.47 -14.80 -11.96
C ILE A 267 12.28 -15.94 -12.59
N ASP A 268 11.65 -17.10 -12.81
CA ASP A 268 12.28 -18.24 -13.47
C ASP A 268 12.65 -17.96 -14.91
N GLU A 269 11.80 -17.30 -15.68
CA GLU A 269 12.11 -16.92 -17.05
C GLU A 269 13.26 -15.90 -17.12
N ARG A 270 13.31 -14.98 -16.17
CA ARG A 270 14.40 -14.00 -16.07
C ARG A 270 15.72 -14.61 -15.58
N LEU A 271 15.68 -15.52 -14.61
CA LEU A 271 16.86 -16.22 -14.11
C LEU A 271 17.31 -17.37 -15.02
N ALA A 272 16.42 -18.06 -15.72
CA ALA A 272 16.77 -19.10 -16.69
C ALA A 272 17.64 -18.55 -17.84
N ASN A 273 17.45 -17.30 -18.21
CA ASN A 273 18.31 -16.61 -19.17
C ASN A 273 19.71 -16.27 -18.61
N VAL A 274 19.89 -16.38 -17.28
CA VAL A 274 21.19 -16.18 -16.60
C VAL A 274 22.00 -17.48 -16.49
N ASP A 275 21.32 -18.62 -16.30
CA ASP A 275 21.95 -19.94 -16.11
C ASP A 275 22.44 -20.61 -17.43
N GLY A 276 22.38 -19.88 -18.54
CA GLY A 276 23.16 -20.09 -19.76
C GLY A 276 23.36 -21.51 -20.24
N GLN A 277 22.33 -22.17 -20.73
CA GLN A 277 22.46 -23.26 -21.74
C GLN A 277 22.00 -22.75 -23.11
N HIS A 278 22.62 -21.69 -23.59
CA HIS A 278 22.53 -21.36 -25.01
C HIS A 278 23.78 -21.81 -25.73
N THR A 279 23.62 -22.55 -26.82
CA THR A 279 24.72 -22.93 -27.68
C THR A 279 25.30 -21.68 -28.36
N VAL A 280 26.58 -21.75 -28.78
CA VAL A 280 27.29 -20.63 -29.42
C VAL A 280 26.48 -20.06 -30.61
N ASP A 281 25.75 -20.91 -31.34
CA ASP A 281 24.90 -20.54 -32.48
C ASP A 281 23.67 -19.67 -32.09
N ASP A 282 23.09 -19.91 -30.93
CA ASP A 282 21.97 -19.10 -30.40
C ASP A 282 22.44 -17.69 -30.04
N LEU A 283 23.66 -17.58 -29.50
CA LEU A 283 24.24 -16.28 -29.14
C LEU A 283 24.63 -15.45 -30.38
N GLU A 284 25.03 -16.08 -31.48
CA GLU A 284 25.28 -15.36 -32.76
C GLU A 284 23.98 -14.90 -33.42
N GLN A 285 22.91 -15.69 -33.37
CA GLN A 285 21.59 -15.26 -33.87
C GLN A 285 20.99 -14.13 -33.02
N ILE A 286 21.11 -14.20 -31.70
CA ILE A 286 20.70 -13.15 -30.78
C ILE A 286 21.49 -11.86 -31.06
N ARG A 287 22.81 -11.94 -31.21
CA ARG A 287 23.66 -10.79 -31.57
C ARG A 287 23.31 -10.21 -32.94
N ALA A 288 23.02 -11.04 -33.94
CA ALA A 288 22.61 -10.59 -35.27
C ALA A 288 21.21 -9.91 -35.27
N ASN A 289 20.31 -10.34 -34.40
CA ASN A 289 19.00 -9.72 -34.21
C ASN A 289 19.09 -8.41 -33.41
N ILE A 290 19.96 -8.34 -32.41
CA ILE A 290 20.23 -7.13 -31.62
C ILE A 290 20.87 -6.04 -32.46
N ALA A 291 21.78 -6.40 -33.39
CA ALA A 291 22.41 -5.44 -34.30
C ALA A 291 21.44 -4.81 -35.31
N LYS A 292 20.20 -5.33 -35.46
CA LYS A 292 19.13 -4.81 -36.30
C LYS A 292 18.08 -3.96 -35.59
N GLN A 293 18.07 -3.97 -34.24
CA GLN A 293 17.14 -3.17 -33.44
C GLN A 293 17.94 -2.11 -32.66
N THR A 294 17.82 -0.88 -33.07
CA THR A 294 18.42 0.29 -32.41
C THR A 294 17.75 0.67 -31.08
N ASP A 295 16.79 -0.12 -30.58
CA ASP A 295 16.15 0.05 -29.28
C ASP A 295 16.25 -1.25 -28.45
N GLU A 296 17.34 -1.38 -27.67
CA GLU A 296 17.37 -2.36 -26.59
C GLU A 296 16.25 -2.03 -25.62
N THR A 297 15.33 -2.98 -25.40
CA THR A 297 14.28 -2.81 -24.40
C THR A 297 14.88 -2.76 -23.01
N TYR A 298 14.24 -2.08 -22.07
CA TYR A 298 14.66 -2.02 -20.67
C TYR A 298 14.84 -3.43 -20.07
N GLU A 299 13.95 -4.33 -20.43
CA GLU A 299 14.00 -5.73 -20.03
C GLU A 299 15.28 -6.46 -20.48
N THR A 300 15.74 -6.25 -21.70
CA THR A 300 17.01 -6.82 -22.19
C THR A 300 18.18 -6.31 -21.36
N ARG A 301 18.18 -5.04 -20.98
CA ARG A 301 19.24 -4.46 -20.14
C ARG A 301 19.23 -5.02 -18.71
N ILE A 302 18.05 -5.33 -18.15
CA ILE A 302 17.92 -6.03 -16.87
C ILE A 302 18.52 -7.42 -16.96
N GLN A 303 18.17 -8.18 -17.99
CA GLN A 303 18.71 -9.53 -18.21
C GLN A 303 20.22 -9.52 -18.37
N ASP A 304 20.77 -8.59 -19.14
CA ASP A 304 22.20 -8.43 -19.31
C ASP A 304 22.92 -8.07 -17.99
N ALA A 305 22.35 -7.20 -17.19
CA ALA A 305 22.94 -6.85 -15.89
C ALA A 305 22.92 -8.02 -14.90
N LEU A 306 21.82 -8.76 -14.83
CA LEU A 306 21.72 -9.97 -14.01
C LEU A 306 22.68 -11.06 -14.48
N LYS A 307 22.76 -11.29 -15.79
CA LYS A 307 23.72 -12.24 -16.38
C LYS A 307 25.16 -11.88 -16.03
N LYS A 308 25.57 -10.62 -16.23
CA LYS A 308 26.90 -10.14 -15.84
C LYS A 308 27.17 -10.30 -14.35
N LEU A 309 26.16 -10.06 -13.51
CA LEU A 309 26.28 -10.23 -12.07
C LEU A 309 26.47 -11.72 -11.71
N GLY A 310 25.73 -12.63 -12.36
CA GLY A 310 25.84 -14.07 -12.18
C GLY A 310 27.19 -14.63 -12.63
N GLU A 311 27.65 -14.26 -13.83
CA GLU A 311 28.97 -14.65 -14.36
C GLU A 311 30.11 -14.18 -13.45
N ASN A 312 29.95 -13.11 -12.72
CA ASN A 312 30.92 -12.54 -11.80
C ASN A 312 30.51 -12.70 -10.32
N ALA A 313 29.71 -13.70 -10.01
CA ALA A 313 29.21 -13.93 -8.63
C ALA A 313 30.35 -14.12 -7.64
N SER A 314 31.45 -14.83 -8.04
CA SER A 314 32.66 -15.02 -7.22
C SER A 314 33.40 -13.72 -6.90
N THR A 315 33.09 -12.62 -7.59
CA THR A 315 33.70 -11.31 -7.35
C THR A 315 32.77 -10.39 -6.59
N PHE A 316 31.43 -10.41 -6.91
CA PHE A 316 30.50 -9.40 -6.45
C PHE A 316 29.48 -9.92 -5.45
N LEU A 317 29.31 -11.22 -5.28
CA LEU A 317 28.32 -11.82 -4.37
C LEU A 317 28.95 -12.59 -3.20
N THR A 318 30.31 -12.48 -2.99
CA THR A 318 30.95 -13.03 -1.81
C THR A 318 30.57 -12.25 -0.55
N LYS A 319 30.81 -12.81 0.63
CA LYS A 319 30.51 -12.12 1.90
C LYS A 319 31.21 -10.76 2.01
N GLU A 320 32.46 -10.69 1.58
CA GLU A 320 33.24 -9.45 1.57
C GLU A 320 32.66 -8.42 0.60
N ALA A 321 32.24 -8.87 -0.58
CA ALA A 321 31.60 -8.00 -1.57
C ALA A 321 30.22 -7.51 -1.08
N LEU A 322 29.46 -8.38 -0.42
CA LEU A 322 28.15 -8.01 0.14
C LEU A 322 28.27 -6.96 1.26
N GLN A 323 29.36 -6.90 2.01
CA GLN A 323 29.60 -5.78 2.94
C GLN A 323 29.58 -4.43 2.23
N LEU A 324 30.02 -4.39 0.95
CA LEU A 324 30.06 -3.18 0.15
C LEU A 324 28.75 -2.91 -0.57
N TYR A 325 28.13 -3.94 -1.17
CA TYR A 325 26.98 -3.79 -2.08
C TYR A 325 25.63 -4.03 -1.42
N SER A 326 25.56 -4.82 -0.35
CA SER A 326 24.33 -5.16 0.37
C SER A 326 24.59 -5.71 1.77
N PRO A 327 24.92 -4.88 2.77
CA PRO A 327 25.02 -5.34 4.16
C PRO A 327 23.75 -6.05 4.64
N LYS A 328 22.59 -5.72 4.08
CA LYS A 328 21.32 -6.37 4.38
C LYS A 328 21.27 -7.82 3.90
N PHE A 329 21.67 -8.11 2.66
CA PHE A 329 21.70 -9.48 2.16
C PHE A 329 22.80 -10.30 2.86
N LEU A 330 23.91 -9.68 3.22
CA LEU A 330 24.92 -10.33 4.03
C LEU A 330 24.34 -10.78 5.38
N HIS A 331 23.68 -9.89 6.08
CA HIS A 331 23.08 -10.23 7.38
C HIS A 331 21.99 -11.31 7.27
N ILE A 332 21.15 -11.26 6.23
CA ILE A 332 20.17 -12.32 5.93
C ILE A 332 20.89 -13.65 5.70
N LEU A 333 21.95 -13.66 4.90
CA LEU A 333 22.73 -14.85 4.62
C LEU A 333 23.38 -15.43 5.89
N GLU A 334 23.94 -14.58 6.74
CA GLU A 334 24.52 -14.99 8.02
C GLU A 334 23.49 -15.62 8.93
N ASN A 335 22.29 -15.04 9.05
CA ASN A 335 21.19 -15.61 9.82
C ASN A 335 20.73 -16.98 9.26
N LEU A 336 20.73 -17.16 7.94
CA LEU A 336 20.37 -18.44 7.31
C LEU A 336 21.43 -19.51 7.51
N GLN A 337 22.68 -19.12 7.72
CA GLN A 337 23.81 -20.02 7.97
C GLN A 337 24.11 -20.22 9.46
N ASP A 338 23.42 -19.50 10.34
CA ASP A 338 23.62 -19.62 11.79
C ASP A 338 22.97 -20.92 12.31
N PRO A 339 23.75 -21.84 12.87
CA PRO A 339 23.22 -23.09 13.42
C PRO A 339 22.29 -22.90 14.62
N GLU A 340 22.36 -21.75 15.31
CA GLU A 340 21.45 -21.43 16.42
C GLU A 340 20.06 -21.03 15.91
N LEU A 341 19.94 -20.53 14.70
CA LEU A 341 18.70 -20.16 14.03
C LEU A 341 18.18 -21.28 13.13
N SER A 342 18.04 -22.48 13.68
CA SER A 342 17.59 -23.64 12.92
C SER A 342 16.08 -23.63 12.66
N GLY A 343 15.64 -24.22 11.53
CA GLY A 343 14.22 -24.36 11.16
C GLY A 343 13.87 -23.69 9.85
N SER A 344 12.59 -23.50 9.62
CA SER A 344 12.08 -22.85 8.41
C SER A 344 12.15 -21.32 8.54
N HIS A 345 12.74 -20.68 7.56
CA HIS A 345 12.88 -19.22 7.49
C HIS A 345 11.89 -18.64 6.48
N LEU A 346 11.25 -17.52 6.82
CA LEU A 346 10.41 -16.75 5.89
C LEU A 346 11.05 -15.39 5.64
N ILE A 347 11.38 -15.10 4.40
CA ILE A 347 11.97 -13.82 3.98
C ILE A 347 10.94 -13.06 3.16
N TYR A 348 10.70 -11.81 3.52
CA TYR A 348 9.82 -10.92 2.78
C TYR A 348 10.58 -9.73 2.22
N THR A 349 10.35 -9.41 0.96
CA THR A 349 10.79 -8.18 0.32
C THR A 349 9.72 -7.65 -0.63
N GLN A 350 9.63 -6.33 -0.77
CA GLN A 350 8.75 -5.70 -1.76
C GLN A 350 9.32 -5.76 -3.17
N PHE A 351 10.66 -5.82 -3.29
CA PHE A 351 11.35 -5.82 -4.58
C PHE A 351 11.46 -7.24 -5.10
N ARG A 352 11.05 -7.43 -6.34
CA ARG A 352 10.92 -8.75 -6.91
C ARG A 352 12.12 -9.13 -7.76
N THR A 353 12.55 -8.27 -8.66
CA THR A 353 13.55 -8.60 -9.68
C THR A 353 14.96 -8.18 -9.30
N LEU A 354 15.30 -6.92 -9.44
CA LEU A 354 16.67 -6.45 -9.31
C LEU A 354 17.16 -6.44 -7.87
N GLU A 355 16.82 -5.41 -7.11
CA GLU A 355 17.33 -5.21 -5.74
C GLU A 355 16.52 -6.00 -4.69
N GLY A 356 15.88 -7.10 -5.07
CA GLY A 356 15.03 -7.92 -4.21
C GLY A 356 15.31 -9.41 -4.35
N ILE A 357 14.24 -10.19 -4.57
CA ILE A 357 14.28 -11.65 -4.60
C ILE A 357 15.22 -12.16 -5.70
N GLY A 358 15.27 -11.51 -6.87
CA GLY A 358 16.13 -11.94 -7.97
C GLY A 358 17.60 -11.98 -7.56
N ILE A 359 18.16 -10.85 -7.08
CA ILE A 359 19.56 -10.81 -6.67
C ILE A 359 19.80 -11.64 -5.40
N LEU A 360 18.84 -11.65 -4.44
CA LEU A 360 18.97 -12.49 -3.26
C LEU A 360 19.05 -13.98 -3.62
N SER A 361 18.29 -14.45 -4.61
CA SER A 361 18.37 -15.81 -5.12
C SER A 361 19.78 -16.13 -5.68
N MET A 362 20.38 -15.19 -6.40
CA MET A 362 21.76 -15.34 -6.89
C MET A 362 22.77 -15.42 -5.74
N VAL A 363 22.59 -14.61 -4.69
CA VAL A 363 23.41 -14.68 -3.48
C VAL A 363 23.27 -16.05 -2.83
N LEU A 364 22.05 -16.54 -2.65
CA LEU A 364 21.79 -17.85 -2.04
C LEU A 364 22.44 -18.99 -2.86
N ASN A 365 22.24 -18.99 -4.19
CA ASN A 365 22.86 -19.98 -5.07
C ASN A 365 24.40 -19.96 -4.97
N HIS A 366 25.01 -18.77 -4.97
CA HIS A 366 26.46 -18.63 -4.84
C HIS A 366 26.96 -19.18 -3.50
N HIS A 367 26.18 -19.11 -2.45
CA HIS A 367 26.55 -19.58 -1.11
C HIS A 367 26.05 -21.00 -0.78
N GLY A 368 25.74 -21.81 -1.79
CA GLY A 368 25.48 -23.22 -1.64
C GLY A 368 24.05 -23.61 -1.30
N PHE A 369 23.10 -22.69 -1.41
CA PHE A 369 21.68 -23.03 -1.38
C PHE A 369 21.21 -23.46 -2.76
N ALA A 370 20.18 -24.29 -2.81
CA ALA A 370 19.55 -24.71 -4.04
C ALA A 370 18.08 -24.24 -4.11
N ARG A 371 17.64 -23.90 -5.30
CA ARG A 371 16.24 -23.52 -5.48
C ARG A 371 15.34 -24.75 -5.54
N PHE A 372 14.33 -24.78 -4.70
CA PHE A 372 13.26 -25.77 -4.79
C PHE A 372 12.40 -25.50 -6.01
N LYS A 373 12.31 -26.47 -6.93
CA LYS A 373 11.48 -26.43 -8.13
C LYS A 373 10.69 -27.73 -8.26
N ILE A 374 9.47 -27.61 -8.74
CA ILE A 374 8.61 -28.72 -9.07
C ILE A 374 8.07 -28.58 -10.49
N LYS A 375 7.82 -29.69 -11.14
CA LYS A 375 7.16 -29.72 -12.47
C LYS A 375 6.15 -30.85 -12.54
N LYS A 376 5.15 -30.69 -13.41
CA LYS A 376 4.22 -31.78 -13.76
C LYS A 376 4.87 -32.73 -14.77
N ASP A 377 4.77 -34.02 -14.50
CA ASP A 377 5.15 -35.04 -15.49
C ASP A 377 4.07 -35.16 -16.58
N THR A 378 4.30 -36.04 -17.56
CA THR A 378 3.37 -36.33 -18.68
C THR A 378 1.99 -36.81 -18.23
N ASN A 379 1.88 -37.30 -17.00
CA ASN A 379 0.64 -37.80 -16.40
C ASN A 379 -0.04 -36.74 -15.51
N GLY A 380 0.51 -35.49 -15.44
CA GLY A 380 -0.01 -34.42 -14.61
C GLY A 380 0.36 -34.52 -13.12
N VAL A 381 1.28 -35.43 -12.76
CA VAL A 381 1.72 -35.62 -11.37
C VAL A 381 2.91 -34.68 -11.10
N TRP A 382 2.83 -33.97 -9.99
CA TRP A 382 3.94 -33.09 -9.54
C TRP A 382 5.16 -33.91 -9.12
N LYS A 383 6.31 -33.55 -9.64
CA LYS A 383 7.61 -34.15 -9.32
C LYS A 383 8.63 -33.07 -9.02
N LEU A 384 9.59 -33.43 -8.17
CA LEU A 384 10.72 -32.59 -7.87
C LEU A 384 11.59 -32.40 -9.14
N ASP A 385 11.89 -31.13 -9.46
CA ASP A 385 12.71 -30.74 -10.61
C ASP A 385 14.01 -30.08 -10.10
N ILE A 386 14.86 -30.90 -9.50
CA ILE A 386 16.12 -30.47 -8.90
C ILE A 386 17.25 -31.26 -9.55
N PRO A 387 18.33 -30.61 -10.02
CA PRO A 387 19.54 -31.26 -10.49
C PRO A 387 20.15 -32.20 -9.44
N ASP A 388 20.77 -33.26 -9.86
CA ASP A 388 21.39 -34.23 -8.93
C ASP A 388 22.50 -33.59 -8.06
N GLU A 389 23.19 -32.59 -8.57
CA GLU A 389 24.22 -31.81 -7.88
C GLU A 389 23.69 -30.93 -6.75
N ASP A 390 22.38 -30.64 -6.77
CA ASP A 390 21.69 -29.81 -5.76
C ASP A 390 21.01 -30.64 -4.69
N LYS A 391 20.99 -31.95 -4.84
CA LYS A 391 20.43 -32.85 -3.83
C LYS A 391 21.21 -32.77 -2.53
N GLY A 392 20.51 -32.53 -1.44
CA GLY A 392 21.08 -32.41 -0.11
C GLY A 392 21.60 -31.02 0.28
N LYS A 393 21.55 -30.05 -0.62
CA LYS A 393 21.78 -28.65 -0.27
C LYS A 393 20.58 -28.08 0.48
N PRO A 394 20.78 -27.08 1.35
CA PRO A 394 19.68 -26.31 1.92
C PRO A 394 18.89 -25.63 0.79
N MET A 395 17.58 -25.72 0.84
CA MET A 395 16.71 -25.27 -0.25
C MET A 395 15.92 -24.02 0.12
N TYR A 396 15.66 -23.18 -0.86
CA TYR A 396 14.72 -22.08 -0.77
C TYR A 396 13.65 -22.17 -1.87
N ALA A 397 12.45 -21.78 -1.57
CA ALA A 397 11.35 -21.68 -2.54
C ALA A 397 10.93 -20.23 -2.72
N LEU A 398 10.50 -19.86 -3.92
CA LEU A 398 9.88 -18.57 -4.18
C LEU A 398 8.38 -18.69 -4.02
N TYR A 399 7.79 -17.69 -3.37
CA TYR A 399 6.36 -17.57 -3.18
C TYR A 399 5.94 -16.16 -3.57
N THR A 400 5.70 -15.96 -4.85
CA THR A 400 5.44 -14.64 -5.44
C THR A 400 4.06 -14.59 -6.10
N GLY A 401 3.79 -13.59 -6.93
CA GLY A 401 2.53 -13.48 -7.67
C GLY A 401 2.43 -14.37 -8.90
N THR A 402 3.53 -14.98 -9.35
CA THR A 402 3.61 -15.65 -10.67
C THR A 402 3.51 -17.16 -10.63
N GLU A 403 3.81 -17.77 -9.50
CA GLU A 403 3.69 -19.22 -9.39
C GLU A 403 2.22 -19.65 -9.49
N ASP A 404 1.97 -20.84 -10.08
CA ASP A 404 0.64 -21.46 -10.14
C ASP A 404 0.05 -21.65 -8.73
N GLN A 405 -1.27 -21.57 -8.62
CA GLN A 405 -1.95 -21.74 -7.34
C GLN A 405 -1.73 -23.11 -6.72
N GLU A 406 -1.67 -24.17 -7.55
CA GLU A 406 -1.36 -25.54 -7.08
C GLU A 406 0.08 -25.63 -6.58
N GLU A 407 1.03 -25.01 -7.29
CA GLU A 407 2.44 -24.95 -6.89
C GLU A 407 2.59 -24.22 -5.54
N LYS A 408 1.96 -23.08 -5.39
CA LYS A 408 1.93 -22.33 -4.11
C LYS A 408 1.41 -23.18 -2.95
N GLU A 409 0.35 -23.95 -3.20
CA GLU A 409 -0.22 -24.80 -2.16
C GLU A 409 0.75 -25.92 -1.77
N ILE A 410 1.47 -26.51 -2.72
CA ILE A 410 2.49 -27.54 -2.47
C ILE A 410 3.65 -26.94 -1.68
N ILE A 411 4.18 -25.78 -2.11
CA ILE A 411 5.26 -25.07 -1.42
C ILE A 411 4.84 -24.77 0.03
N ARG A 412 3.63 -24.26 0.24
CA ARG A 412 3.08 -23.97 1.57
C ARG A 412 3.03 -25.21 2.45
N LYS A 413 2.53 -26.34 1.92
CA LYS A 413 2.46 -27.62 2.64
C LYS A 413 3.84 -28.15 3.02
N ILE A 414 4.80 -28.09 2.10
CA ILE A 414 6.17 -28.51 2.36
C ILE A 414 6.81 -27.64 3.45
N TYR A 415 6.63 -26.30 3.35
CA TYR A 415 7.15 -25.36 4.34
C TYR A 415 6.60 -25.62 5.74
N ASN A 416 5.32 -25.98 5.84
CA ASN A 416 4.65 -26.30 7.09
C ASN A 416 4.83 -27.75 7.54
N SER A 417 5.60 -28.57 6.81
CA SER A 417 5.74 -30.01 7.05
C SER A 417 4.39 -30.77 7.00
N GLU A 418 3.45 -30.31 6.19
CA GLU A 418 2.16 -30.93 5.92
C GLU A 418 2.26 -31.81 4.67
N TRP A 419 2.70 -33.08 4.84
CA TRP A 419 2.91 -34.02 3.72
C TRP A 419 1.70 -34.92 3.50
#